data_6ce6d7f27ba8d9e7f383cef66f67008b
#
_entry.id   6ce6d7f27ba8d9e7f383cef66f67008b
#
_cell.length_a   1.000
_cell.length_b   1.000
_cell.length_c   1.000
_cell.angle_alpha   90.00
_cell.angle_beta   90.00
_cell.angle_gamma   90.00
#
_symmetry.space_group_name_H-M   'P 1'
#
loop_
_entity.id
_entity.type
_entity.pdbx_description
1 polymer ?
#
loop_
_entity_poly.entity_id
_entity_poly.type
_entity_poly.pdbx_seq_one_letter_code
_entity_poly.pdbx_strand_id
1 'polypeptide(L)'
;MDPDSTLPPLVPGTLYLVATPIGNLEDITLRALRVLRECDVVAAEDTRRSGQLLRYFDISKPLLSYFQFNEARRSEEIIERLRRGEKVALVTDAGSPGISDPGERVVKAAIAAGLRVESVPGASALVAALTASGLSTEEFHFVGFLPHKSGQRRKQLETLRAVPGTLVFYESPYRIDKLLGELNEVLPERQIVLARELTKKFEEYLRGTASELLTLLKSRTLKGEFVVMVAPAAA
;
A
#
# COMPACT_ATOMS: atom_id res chain seq x y z
N MET A 1 11.41 -13.52 -23.70
CA MET A 1 10.39 -12.50 -24.06
C MET A 1 10.70 -12.07 -25.47
N ASP A 2 9.73 -12.15 -26.36
CA ASP A 2 9.85 -11.70 -27.73
C ASP A 2 9.81 -10.16 -27.76
N PRO A 3 10.88 -9.45 -28.14
CA PRO A 3 10.93 -7.98 -28.18
C PRO A 3 10.03 -7.39 -29.28
N ASP A 4 9.58 -8.17 -30.25
CA ASP A 4 8.70 -7.74 -31.34
C ASP A 4 7.19 -7.98 -31.07
N SER A 5 6.82 -8.53 -29.92
CA SER A 5 5.40 -8.70 -29.59
C SER A 5 4.77 -7.33 -29.33
N THR A 6 3.90 -6.89 -30.22
CA THR A 6 3.04 -5.73 -29.99
C THR A 6 2.22 -5.97 -28.74
N LEU A 7 2.38 -5.09 -27.72
CA LEU A 7 1.61 -5.21 -26.48
C LEU A 7 0.11 -5.12 -26.80
N PRO A 8 -0.72 -6.03 -26.27
CA PRO A 8 -2.16 -5.99 -26.54
C PRO A 8 -2.75 -4.66 -26.06
N PRO A 9 -3.69 -4.06 -26.81
CA PRO A 9 -4.36 -2.84 -26.39
C PRO A 9 -5.13 -3.05 -25.09
N LEU A 10 -5.41 -1.98 -24.36
CA LEU A 10 -6.28 -2.05 -23.19
C LEU A 10 -7.68 -2.50 -23.58
N VAL A 11 -8.25 -3.38 -22.78
CA VAL A 11 -9.59 -3.94 -23.01
C VAL A 11 -10.65 -2.94 -22.57
N PRO A 12 -11.62 -2.57 -23.43
CA PRO A 12 -12.75 -1.72 -23.05
C PRO A 12 -13.54 -2.32 -21.87
N GLY A 13 -14.16 -1.45 -21.06
CA GLY A 13 -14.97 -1.87 -19.93
C GLY A 13 -14.17 -2.50 -18.77
N THR A 14 -12.88 -2.19 -18.68
CA THR A 14 -11.97 -2.77 -17.67
C THR A 14 -11.58 -1.73 -16.61
N LEU A 15 -11.67 -2.14 -15.35
CA LEU A 15 -11.08 -1.44 -14.21
C LEU A 15 -9.63 -1.90 -14.03
N TYR A 16 -8.69 -0.98 -14.23
CA TYR A 16 -7.25 -1.21 -14.00
C TYR A 16 -6.83 -0.68 -12.64
N LEU A 17 -6.36 -1.56 -11.75
CA LEU A 17 -5.77 -1.16 -10.47
C LEU A 17 -4.29 -0.89 -10.69
N VAL A 18 -3.89 0.37 -10.67
CA VAL A 18 -2.54 0.78 -11.04
C VAL A 18 -1.75 1.18 -9.80
N ALA A 19 -0.72 0.39 -9.48
CA ALA A 19 0.20 0.72 -8.40
C ALA A 19 1.04 1.96 -8.78
N THR A 20 1.16 2.89 -7.83
CA THR A 20 1.93 4.13 -7.95
C THR A 20 3.19 4.08 -7.08
N PRO A 21 4.22 4.91 -7.35
CA PRO A 21 5.42 4.98 -6.53
C PRO A 21 5.14 5.27 -5.05
N ILE A 22 5.92 4.65 -4.17
CA ILE A 22 5.82 4.85 -2.71
C ILE A 22 6.82 5.89 -2.17
N GLY A 23 7.60 6.51 -3.05
CA GLY A 23 8.58 7.53 -2.66
C GLY A 23 9.59 7.86 -3.74
N ASN A 24 9.84 6.94 -4.67
CA ASN A 24 10.75 7.12 -5.79
C ASN A 24 9.99 6.99 -7.12
N LEU A 25 9.98 8.02 -7.93
CA LEU A 25 9.24 8.03 -9.20
C LEU A 25 9.74 6.97 -10.20
N GLU A 26 10.99 6.51 -10.07
CA GLU A 26 11.55 5.45 -10.91
C GLU A 26 10.92 4.05 -10.64
N ASP A 27 10.22 3.89 -9.52
CA ASP A 27 9.52 2.65 -9.18
C ASP A 27 8.21 2.46 -9.95
N ILE A 28 7.80 3.42 -10.78
CA ILE A 28 6.64 3.25 -11.66
C ILE A 28 6.99 2.28 -12.81
N THR A 29 6.10 1.34 -13.08
CA THR A 29 6.35 0.40 -14.16
C THR A 29 5.98 0.97 -15.52
N LEU A 30 6.66 0.50 -16.57
CA LEU A 30 6.32 0.84 -17.97
C LEU A 30 4.86 0.50 -18.29
N ARG A 31 4.35 -0.61 -17.74
CA ARG A 31 2.95 -1.01 -17.89
C ARG A 31 2.00 -0.04 -17.21
N ALA A 32 2.33 0.44 -16.00
CA ALA A 32 1.54 1.47 -15.33
C ALA A 32 1.45 2.76 -16.16
N LEU A 33 2.59 3.24 -16.68
CA LEU A 33 2.61 4.43 -17.56
C LEU A 33 1.78 4.23 -18.81
N ARG A 34 1.85 3.05 -19.46
CA ARG A 34 1.04 2.73 -20.63
C ARG A 34 -0.46 2.74 -20.29
N VAL A 35 -0.87 2.07 -19.20
CA VAL A 35 -2.27 2.06 -18.77
C VAL A 35 -2.78 3.47 -18.49
N LEU A 36 -2.00 4.30 -17.79
CA LEU A 36 -2.35 5.68 -17.50
C LEU A 36 -2.44 6.56 -18.76
N ARG A 37 -1.67 6.26 -19.81
CA ARG A 37 -1.76 6.96 -21.12
C ARG A 37 -2.97 6.52 -21.95
N GLU A 38 -3.36 5.25 -21.86
CA GLU A 38 -4.39 4.66 -22.75
C GLU A 38 -5.79 4.58 -22.10
N CYS A 39 -5.90 4.75 -20.76
CA CYS A 39 -7.21 4.79 -20.10
C CYS A 39 -8.00 6.04 -20.47
N ASP A 40 -9.32 6.01 -20.25
CA ASP A 40 -10.22 7.12 -20.55
C ASP A 40 -10.34 8.10 -19.37
N VAL A 41 -10.20 7.58 -18.12
CA VAL A 41 -10.25 8.37 -16.89
C VAL A 41 -9.39 7.71 -15.81
N VAL A 42 -8.80 8.54 -14.93
CA VAL A 42 -8.07 8.08 -13.74
C VAL A 42 -8.87 8.43 -12.50
N ALA A 43 -9.35 7.40 -11.78
CA ALA A 43 -9.94 7.53 -10.45
C ALA A 43 -8.81 7.60 -9.44
N ALA A 44 -8.75 8.63 -8.61
CA ALA A 44 -7.63 8.97 -7.76
C ALA A 44 -8.08 9.35 -6.34
N GLU A 45 -7.32 8.92 -5.33
CA GLU A 45 -7.57 9.25 -3.93
C GLU A 45 -7.41 10.75 -3.69
N ASP A 46 -6.24 11.32 -3.96
CA ASP A 46 -6.02 12.77 -4.07
C ASP A 46 -5.70 13.15 -5.52
N THR A 47 -6.65 13.81 -6.19
CA THR A 47 -6.51 14.25 -7.59
C THR A 47 -5.38 15.25 -7.80
N ARG A 48 -4.94 15.96 -6.75
CA ARG A 48 -3.83 16.91 -6.83
C ARG A 48 -2.50 16.16 -6.92
N ARG A 49 -2.29 15.15 -6.04
CA ARG A 49 -1.09 14.29 -6.04
C ARG A 49 -1.00 13.47 -7.32
N SER A 50 -2.09 12.79 -7.68
CA SER A 50 -2.13 12.02 -8.92
C SER A 50 -1.95 12.91 -10.15
N GLY A 51 -2.50 14.13 -10.15
CA GLY A 51 -2.28 15.10 -11.21
C GLY A 51 -0.81 15.57 -11.31
N GLN A 52 -0.09 15.65 -10.20
CA GLN A 52 1.37 15.91 -10.20
C GLN A 52 2.15 14.75 -10.79
N LEU A 53 1.82 13.51 -10.39
CA LEU A 53 2.43 12.30 -10.93
C LEU A 53 2.23 12.19 -12.45
N LEU A 54 0.99 12.38 -12.92
CA LEU A 54 0.67 12.33 -14.35
C LEU A 54 1.44 13.40 -15.15
N ARG A 55 1.50 14.63 -14.66
CA ARG A 55 2.25 15.72 -15.30
C ARG A 55 3.75 15.43 -15.37
N TYR A 56 4.32 14.81 -14.33
CA TYR A 56 5.73 14.45 -14.35
C TYR A 56 6.08 13.49 -15.49
N PHE A 57 5.14 12.62 -15.89
CA PHE A 57 5.30 11.67 -16.99
C PHE A 57 4.64 12.12 -18.32
N ASP A 58 4.33 13.40 -18.44
CA ASP A 58 3.67 14.00 -19.63
C ASP A 58 2.35 13.32 -20.00
N ILE A 59 1.58 12.92 -18.99
CA ILE A 59 0.27 12.29 -19.15
C ILE A 59 -0.83 13.30 -18.81
N SER A 60 -1.75 13.52 -19.74
CA SER A 60 -2.95 14.35 -19.53
C SER A 60 -4.21 13.49 -19.61
N LYS A 61 -4.90 13.31 -18.47
CA LYS A 61 -6.15 12.52 -18.37
C LYS A 61 -7.16 13.21 -17.46
N PRO A 62 -8.46 13.02 -17.72
CA PRO A 62 -9.49 13.40 -16.77
C PRO A 62 -9.27 12.67 -15.43
N LEU A 63 -9.40 13.41 -14.33
CA LEU A 63 -9.29 12.89 -12.98
C LEU A 63 -10.67 12.81 -12.33
N LEU A 64 -10.99 11.68 -11.71
CA LEU A 64 -12.16 11.43 -10.89
C LEU A 64 -11.73 11.22 -9.44
N SER A 65 -12.22 12.05 -8.52
CA SER A 65 -11.92 11.85 -7.09
C SER A 65 -12.61 10.60 -6.56
N TYR A 66 -11.82 9.66 -5.98
CA TYR A 66 -12.28 8.41 -5.39
C TYR A 66 -11.54 8.16 -4.07
N PHE A 67 -12.15 8.49 -2.93
CA PHE A 67 -11.56 8.39 -1.60
C PHE A 67 -12.59 7.86 -0.58
N GLN A 68 -12.13 7.48 0.60
CA GLN A 68 -12.91 6.76 1.63
C GLN A 68 -14.35 7.27 1.84
N PHE A 69 -14.56 8.60 1.83
CA PHE A 69 -15.88 9.17 2.14
C PHE A 69 -16.81 9.29 0.91
N ASN A 70 -16.33 9.07 -0.30
CA ASN A 70 -17.14 9.14 -1.51
C ASN A 70 -17.22 7.81 -2.28
N GLU A 71 -16.56 6.74 -1.82
CA GLU A 71 -16.47 5.44 -2.49
C GLU A 71 -17.83 4.90 -2.96
N ALA A 72 -18.89 5.04 -2.13
CA ALA A 72 -20.21 4.51 -2.46
C ALA A 72 -20.72 5.08 -3.79
N ARG A 73 -20.87 6.40 -3.84
CA ARG A 73 -21.38 7.12 -5.01
C ARG A 73 -20.45 6.99 -6.22
N ARG A 74 -19.14 7.07 -5.99
CA ARG A 74 -18.14 7.00 -7.06
C ARG A 74 -17.98 5.61 -7.64
N SER A 75 -18.20 4.57 -6.85
CA SER A 75 -18.24 3.18 -7.38
C SER A 75 -19.37 3.04 -8.40
N GLU A 76 -20.56 3.54 -8.13
CA GLU A 76 -21.68 3.50 -9.08
C GLU A 76 -21.33 4.22 -10.40
N GLU A 77 -20.76 5.43 -10.30
CA GLU A 77 -20.31 6.19 -11.47
C GLU A 77 -19.26 5.41 -12.28
N ILE A 78 -18.28 4.79 -11.61
CA ILE A 78 -17.24 4.01 -12.28
C ILE A 78 -17.87 2.79 -12.98
N ILE A 79 -18.79 2.07 -12.34
CA ILE A 79 -19.49 0.93 -12.95
C ILE A 79 -20.25 1.35 -14.22
N GLU A 80 -20.92 2.49 -14.21
CA GLU A 80 -21.62 3.00 -15.40
C GLU A 80 -20.65 3.34 -16.54
N ARG A 81 -19.49 3.92 -16.22
CA ARG A 81 -18.43 4.21 -17.20
C ARG A 81 -17.91 2.91 -17.83
N LEU A 82 -17.59 1.91 -16.99
CA LEU A 82 -17.13 0.59 -17.46
C LEU A 82 -18.17 -0.09 -18.37
N ARG A 83 -19.47 -0.02 -18.02
CA ARG A 83 -20.55 -0.55 -18.86
C ARG A 83 -20.65 0.10 -20.23
N ARG A 84 -20.27 1.38 -20.34
CA ARG A 84 -20.17 2.10 -21.62
C ARG A 84 -18.89 1.76 -22.40
N GLY A 85 -18.06 0.85 -21.89
CA GLY A 85 -16.80 0.45 -22.51
C GLY A 85 -15.61 1.36 -22.17
N GLU A 86 -15.76 2.33 -21.27
CA GLU A 86 -14.63 3.15 -20.84
C GLU A 86 -13.60 2.31 -20.06
N LYS A 87 -12.34 2.63 -20.20
CA LYS A 87 -11.20 2.04 -19.45
C LYS A 87 -10.91 2.97 -18.28
N VAL A 88 -11.09 2.50 -17.06
CA VAL A 88 -10.89 3.29 -15.86
C VAL A 88 -9.63 2.78 -15.15
N ALA A 89 -8.65 3.67 -14.90
CA ALA A 89 -7.53 3.39 -14.02
C ALA A 89 -7.85 3.89 -12.62
N LEU A 90 -7.70 3.03 -11.60
CA LEU A 90 -7.75 3.41 -10.19
C LEU A 90 -6.32 3.50 -9.66
N VAL A 91 -6.00 4.63 -9.03
CA VAL A 91 -4.73 4.89 -8.35
C VAL A 91 -4.98 5.39 -6.93
N THR A 92 -4.03 5.13 -6.03
CA THR A 92 -3.96 5.72 -4.69
C THR A 92 -2.76 6.66 -4.59
N ASP A 93 -2.62 7.34 -3.48
CA ASP A 93 -1.54 8.31 -3.27
C ASP A 93 -0.16 7.66 -3.33
N ALA A 94 -0.05 6.38 -2.91
CA ALA A 94 1.19 5.60 -2.93
C ALA A 94 0.89 4.09 -2.88
N GLY A 95 1.57 3.30 -3.70
CA GLY A 95 1.43 1.84 -3.70
C GLY A 95 0.22 1.31 -4.46
N SER A 96 -0.31 0.19 -4.01
CA SER A 96 -1.35 -0.58 -4.71
C SER A 96 -2.74 -0.24 -4.19
N PRO A 97 -3.71 0.14 -5.05
CA PRO A 97 -5.08 0.39 -4.64
C PRO A 97 -5.70 -0.81 -3.90
N GLY A 98 -6.49 -0.53 -2.86
CA GLY A 98 -7.15 -1.55 -2.04
C GLY A 98 -6.29 -2.18 -0.95
N ILE A 99 -5.02 -1.81 -0.82
CA ILE A 99 -4.14 -2.28 0.25
C ILE A 99 -3.91 -1.15 1.27
N SER A 100 -4.68 -1.14 2.33
CA SER A 100 -4.78 -0.05 3.33
C SER A 100 -5.30 1.29 2.77
N ASP A 101 -5.76 1.29 1.55
CA ASP A 101 -6.22 2.44 0.76
C ASP A 101 -7.59 2.15 0.13
N PRO A 102 -8.31 3.16 -0.40
CA PRO A 102 -9.57 2.97 -1.12
C PRO A 102 -9.42 2.05 -2.34
N GLY A 103 -10.47 1.27 -2.64
CA GLY A 103 -10.49 0.41 -3.84
C GLY A 103 -11.28 -0.88 -3.70
N GLU A 104 -11.32 -1.49 -2.52
CA GLU A 104 -12.01 -2.77 -2.30
C GLU A 104 -13.48 -2.70 -2.75
N ARG A 105 -14.16 -1.60 -2.46
CA ARG A 105 -15.58 -1.43 -2.77
C ARG A 105 -15.85 -1.43 -4.27
N VAL A 106 -15.11 -0.66 -5.06
CA VAL A 106 -15.32 -0.60 -6.51
C VAL A 106 -14.91 -1.90 -7.19
N VAL A 107 -13.88 -2.58 -6.68
CA VAL A 107 -13.48 -3.92 -7.18
C VAL A 107 -14.63 -4.92 -6.97
N LYS A 108 -15.18 -4.99 -5.76
CA LYS A 108 -16.35 -5.86 -5.47
C LYS A 108 -17.54 -5.53 -6.37
N ALA A 109 -17.84 -4.25 -6.56
CA ALA A 109 -18.93 -3.79 -7.41
C ALA A 109 -18.70 -4.14 -8.89
N ALA A 110 -17.47 -4.00 -9.40
CA ALA A 110 -17.13 -4.34 -10.77
C ALA A 110 -17.28 -5.86 -11.02
N ILE A 111 -16.75 -6.68 -10.11
CA ILE A 111 -16.88 -8.15 -10.18
C ILE A 111 -18.35 -8.57 -10.12
N ALA A 112 -19.14 -8.01 -9.20
CA ALA A 112 -20.58 -8.30 -9.10
C ALA A 112 -21.37 -7.87 -10.34
N ALA A 113 -20.90 -6.87 -11.09
CA ALA A 113 -21.48 -6.42 -12.34
C ALA A 113 -20.97 -7.21 -13.57
N GLY A 114 -20.16 -8.25 -13.40
CA GLY A 114 -19.57 -9.04 -14.48
C GLY A 114 -18.51 -8.28 -15.30
N LEU A 115 -17.95 -7.18 -14.76
CA LEU A 115 -16.98 -6.35 -15.43
C LEU A 115 -15.56 -6.83 -15.14
N ARG A 116 -14.66 -6.62 -16.09
CA ARG A 116 -13.27 -7.02 -15.97
C ARG A 116 -12.52 -6.10 -14.98
N VAL A 117 -11.76 -6.73 -14.09
CA VAL A 117 -10.81 -6.06 -13.19
C VAL A 117 -9.42 -6.61 -13.46
N GLU A 118 -8.44 -5.73 -13.62
CA GLU A 118 -7.07 -6.10 -13.91
C GLU A 118 -6.10 -5.37 -12.99
N SER A 119 -5.23 -6.12 -12.31
CA SER A 119 -4.16 -5.54 -11.50
C SER A 119 -2.92 -5.26 -12.35
N VAL A 120 -2.40 -4.05 -12.22
CA VAL A 120 -1.12 -3.64 -12.82
C VAL A 120 -0.08 -3.64 -11.70
N PRO A 121 0.84 -4.64 -11.67
CA PRO A 121 1.85 -4.75 -10.62
C PRO A 121 2.73 -3.51 -10.54
N GLY A 122 3.22 -3.22 -9.34
CA GLY A 122 4.14 -2.10 -9.12
C GLY A 122 4.61 -2.02 -7.68
N ALA A 123 4.99 -0.83 -7.24
CA ALA A 123 5.54 -0.58 -5.94
C ALA A 123 4.57 -0.98 -4.81
N SER A 124 5.14 -1.59 -3.76
CA SER A 124 4.42 -1.99 -2.55
C SER A 124 5.34 -1.89 -1.35
N ALA A 125 4.98 -1.05 -0.38
CA ALA A 125 5.76 -0.89 0.85
C ALA A 125 5.86 -2.19 1.65
N LEU A 126 4.78 -2.98 1.68
CA LEU A 126 4.75 -4.31 2.30
C LEU A 126 5.84 -5.22 1.73
N VAL A 127 5.86 -5.40 0.41
CA VAL A 127 6.79 -6.32 -0.25
C VAL A 127 8.22 -5.78 -0.15
N ALA A 128 8.44 -4.50 -0.43
CA ALA A 128 9.76 -3.88 -0.35
C ALA A 128 10.36 -4.01 1.07
N ALA A 129 9.57 -3.75 2.11
CA ALA A 129 10.01 -3.90 3.49
C ALA A 129 10.35 -5.35 3.84
N LEU A 130 9.44 -6.27 3.54
CA LEU A 130 9.55 -7.67 3.96
C LEU A 130 10.75 -8.37 3.31
N THR A 131 10.97 -8.18 2.01
CA THR A 131 12.08 -8.79 1.28
C THR A 131 13.46 -8.33 1.74
N ALA A 132 13.59 -7.12 2.30
CA ALA A 132 14.84 -6.57 2.82
C ALA A 132 14.94 -6.62 4.36
N SER A 133 13.95 -7.20 5.04
CA SER A 133 13.89 -7.25 6.51
C SER A 133 14.94 -8.17 7.13
N GLY A 134 15.21 -9.32 6.51
CA GLY A 134 15.97 -10.44 7.08
C GLY A 134 15.12 -11.33 8.00
N LEU A 135 13.80 -11.10 8.08
CA LEU A 135 12.86 -11.98 8.77
C LEU A 135 12.36 -13.07 7.81
N SER A 136 11.70 -14.11 8.35
CA SER A 136 11.10 -15.15 7.53
C SER A 136 10.02 -14.55 6.61
N THR A 137 10.08 -14.94 5.34
CA THR A 137 9.10 -14.57 4.31
C THR A 137 8.22 -15.74 3.89
N GLU A 138 8.42 -16.93 4.48
CA GLU A 138 7.64 -18.14 4.16
C GLU A 138 6.17 -17.97 4.51
N GLU A 139 5.93 -17.39 5.69
CA GLU A 139 4.58 -17.05 6.14
C GLU A 139 4.61 -15.66 6.78
N PHE A 140 3.68 -14.79 6.37
CA PHE A 140 3.53 -13.47 6.96
C PHE A 140 2.06 -13.06 7.02
N HIS A 141 1.74 -12.24 8.00
CA HIS A 141 0.40 -11.73 8.24
C HIS A 141 0.40 -10.21 8.17
N PHE A 142 -0.14 -9.67 7.08
CA PHE A 142 -0.28 -8.23 6.90
C PHE A 142 -1.58 -7.73 7.56
N VAL A 143 -1.44 -6.80 8.48
CA VAL A 143 -2.54 -6.24 9.28
C VAL A 143 -2.92 -4.83 8.80
N GLY A 144 -1.99 -4.13 8.13
CA GLY A 144 -2.16 -2.72 7.83
C GLY A 144 -2.01 -1.84 9.07
N PHE A 145 -2.85 -0.82 9.23
CA PHE A 145 -2.81 0.07 10.38
C PHE A 145 -3.56 -0.50 11.58
N LEU A 146 -2.90 -0.55 12.71
CA LEU A 146 -3.53 -0.94 13.98
C LEU A 146 -4.48 0.16 14.52
N PRO A 147 -5.46 -0.18 15.37
CA PRO A 147 -6.41 0.77 15.95
C PRO A 147 -5.75 1.97 16.63
N HIS A 148 -6.38 3.13 16.54
CA HIS A 148 -5.90 4.35 17.21
C HIS A 148 -5.96 4.27 18.73
N LYS A 149 -7.00 3.62 19.29
CA LYS A 149 -7.18 3.46 20.73
C LYS A 149 -6.25 2.39 21.28
N SER A 150 -5.40 2.75 22.27
CA SER A 150 -4.41 1.86 22.89
C SER A 150 -5.00 0.52 23.36
N GLY A 151 -6.11 0.53 24.08
CA GLY A 151 -6.75 -0.71 24.56
C GLY A 151 -7.18 -1.66 23.44
N GLN A 152 -7.70 -1.12 22.32
CA GLN A 152 -8.07 -1.94 21.14
C GLN A 152 -6.82 -2.46 20.43
N ARG A 153 -5.76 -1.64 20.33
CA ARG A 153 -4.50 -2.03 19.71
C ARG A 153 -3.82 -3.13 20.50
N ARG A 154 -3.72 -3.01 21.84
CA ARG A 154 -3.17 -4.07 22.70
C ARG A 154 -3.94 -5.38 22.56
N LYS A 155 -5.28 -5.32 22.62
CA LYS A 155 -6.12 -6.52 22.42
C LYS A 155 -5.87 -7.20 21.09
N GLN A 156 -5.69 -6.42 20.01
CA GLN A 156 -5.36 -6.98 18.70
C GLN A 156 -3.95 -7.59 18.68
N LEU A 157 -2.94 -6.95 19.30
CA LEU A 157 -1.60 -7.49 19.44
C LEU A 157 -1.59 -8.81 20.23
N GLU A 158 -2.37 -8.90 21.30
CA GLU A 158 -2.54 -10.16 22.08
C GLU A 158 -3.11 -11.28 21.19
N THR A 159 -4.12 -10.97 20.37
CA THR A 159 -4.68 -11.94 19.41
C THR A 159 -3.65 -12.38 18.39
N LEU A 160 -2.82 -11.44 17.90
CA LEU A 160 -1.77 -11.72 16.92
C LEU A 160 -0.57 -12.48 17.51
N ARG A 161 -0.45 -12.57 18.83
CA ARG A 161 0.61 -13.32 19.51
C ARG A 161 0.67 -14.78 19.10
N ALA A 162 -0.49 -15.38 18.85
CA ALA A 162 -0.60 -16.79 18.47
C ALA A 162 -0.50 -17.03 16.95
N VAL A 163 -0.50 -15.96 16.14
CA VAL A 163 -0.43 -16.08 14.68
C VAL A 163 0.99 -16.47 14.27
N PRO A 164 1.16 -17.54 13.50
CA PRO A 164 2.46 -17.93 12.97
C PRO A 164 2.93 -16.92 11.90
N GLY A 165 4.21 -16.94 11.61
CA GLY A 165 4.80 -16.09 10.57
C GLY A 165 5.13 -14.67 11.02
N THR A 166 5.68 -13.91 10.10
CA THR A 166 6.07 -12.52 10.32
C THR A 166 4.85 -11.61 10.32
N LEU A 167 4.63 -10.83 11.38
CA LEU A 167 3.57 -9.83 11.43
C LEU A 167 4.05 -8.54 10.76
N VAL A 168 3.21 -7.93 9.93
CA VAL A 168 3.55 -6.69 9.21
C VAL A 168 2.47 -5.64 9.42
N PHE A 169 2.88 -4.44 9.87
CA PHE A 169 2.03 -3.30 10.14
C PHE A 169 2.51 -2.06 9.38
N TYR A 170 1.59 -1.15 9.06
CA TYR A 170 1.93 0.23 8.71
C TYR A 170 1.77 1.13 9.93
N GLU A 171 2.69 2.08 10.10
CA GLU A 171 2.59 3.01 11.22
C GLU A 171 3.16 4.40 10.90
N SER A 172 2.60 5.40 11.54
CA SER A 172 3.02 6.79 11.42
C SER A 172 4.14 7.14 12.41
N PRO A 173 4.95 8.17 12.13
CA PRO A 173 6.00 8.61 13.04
C PRO A 173 5.46 9.11 14.39
N TYR A 174 4.20 9.53 14.44
CA TYR A 174 3.55 10.03 15.66
C TYR A 174 3.08 8.92 16.61
N ARG A 175 3.10 7.68 16.16
CA ARG A 175 2.54 6.54 16.90
C ARG A 175 3.55 5.40 17.11
N ILE A 176 4.71 5.46 16.44
CA ILE A 176 5.71 4.37 16.46
C ILE A 176 6.20 4.08 17.88
N ASP A 177 6.47 5.13 18.71
CA ASP A 177 6.92 4.93 20.09
C ASP A 177 5.89 4.21 20.94
N LYS A 178 4.60 4.57 20.76
CA LYS A 178 3.48 3.93 21.48
C LYS A 178 3.32 2.47 21.06
N LEU A 179 3.44 2.21 19.75
CA LEU A 179 3.37 0.85 19.22
C LEU A 179 4.51 -0.01 19.75
N LEU A 180 5.75 0.50 19.74
CA LEU A 180 6.91 -0.22 20.29
C LEU A 180 6.75 -0.48 21.79
N GLY A 181 6.21 0.48 22.57
CA GLY A 181 5.91 0.27 23.97
C GLY A 181 4.93 -0.88 24.20
N GLU A 182 3.88 -0.96 23.40
CA GLU A 182 2.89 -2.04 23.49
C GLU A 182 3.44 -3.38 22.97
N LEU A 183 4.27 -3.37 21.93
CA LEU A 183 4.99 -4.56 21.48
C LEU A 183 5.95 -5.08 22.55
N ASN A 184 6.62 -4.19 23.28
CA ASN A 184 7.49 -4.57 24.40
C ASN A 184 6.73 -5.24 25.55
N GLU A 185 5.47 -4.86 25.78
CA GLU A 185 4.61 -5.48 26.81
C GLU A 185 4.06 -6.84 26.34
N VAL A 186 3.64 -6.94 25.07
CA VAL A 186 2.93 -8.12 24.56
C VAL A 186 3.88 -9.16 23.93
N LEU A 187 4.93 -8.71 23.25
CA LEU A 187 5.86 -9.53 22.47
C LEU A 187 7.34 -9.17 22.77
N PRO A 188 7.79 -9.15 24.04
CA PRO A 188 9.08 -8.58 24.44
C PRO A 188 10.29 -9.25 23.77
N GLU A 189 10.22 -10.55 23.54
CA GLU A 189 11.35 -11.36 23.02
C GLU A 189 11.43 -11.37 21.49
N ARG A 190 10.42 -10.86 20.79
CA ARG A 190 10.41 -10.92 19.33
C ARG A 190 11.32 -9.86 18.72
N GLN A 191 12.08 -10.26 17.71
CA GLN A 191 12.84 -9.35 16.87
C GLN A 191 11.88 -8.49 16.04
N ILE A 192 12.20 -7.21 15.93
CA ILE A 192 11.43 -6.23 15.17
C ILE A 192 12.36 -5.59 14.15
N VAL A 193 11.81 -5.36 12.97
CA VAL A 193 12.45 -4.54 11.93
C VAL A 193 11.53 -3.37 11.61
N LEU A 194 12.07 -2.18 11.72
CA LEU A 194 11.42 -0.95 11.28
C LEU A 194 12.03 -0.54 9.93
N ALA A 195 11.25 -0.66 8.86
CA ALA A 195 11.61 -0.07 7.58
C ALA A 195 10.98 1.32 7.49
N ARG A 196 11.80 2.34 7.30
CA ARG A 196 11.37 3.73 7.33
C ARG A 196 11.73 4.42 6.02
N GLU A 197 10.82 5.29 5.54
CA GLU A 197 11.05 6.12 4.34
C GLU A 197 11.53 5.31 3.13
N LEU A 198 10.91 4.15 2.91
CA LEU A 198 11.25 3.24 1.83
C LEU A 198 11.31 3.94 0.48
N THR A 199 12.31 3.62 -0.31
CA THR A 199 12.62 4.18 -1.64
C THR A 199 13.00 5.67 -1.66
N LYS A 200 12.93 6.36 -0.50
CA LYS A 200 13.23 7.78 -0.37
C LYS A 200 14.69 8.00 0.06
N LYS A 201 15.16 9.25 0.00
CA LYS A 201 16.54 9.66 0.36
C LYS A 201 17.01 9.20 1.74
N PHE A 202 16.08 9.07 2.69
CA PHE A 202 16.37 8.70 4.08
C PHE A 202 15.84 7.33 4.45
N GLU A 203 15.81 6.41 3.48
CA GLU A 203 15.48 5.00 3.71
C GLU A 203 16.42 4.40 4.75
N GLU A 204 15.85 3.75 5.74
CA GLU A 204 16.62 3.01 6.75
C GLU A 204 15.86 1.78 7.25
N TYR A 205 16.63 0.78 7.67
CA TYR A 205 16.13 -0.43 8.34
C TYR A 205 16.76 -0.52 9.73
N LEU A 206 15.95 -0.39 10.78
CA LEU A 206 16.37 -0.53 12.17
C LEU A 206 15.92 -1.90 12.68
N ARG A 207 16.82 -2.63 13.35
CA ARG A 207 16.59 -4.00 13.81
C ARG A 207 16.91 -4.13 15.29
N GLY A 208 16.11 -4.92 16.01
CA GLY A 208 16.29 -5.19 17.44
C GLY A 208 14.98 -5.59 18.11
N THR A 209 15.00 -5.80 19.39
CA THR A 209 13.81 -5.94 20.24
C THR A 209 13.09 -4.59 20.38
N ALA A 210 11.83 -4.60 20.82
CA ALA A 210 11.07 -3.38 21.06
C ALA A 210 11.78 -2.43 22.03
N SER A 211 12.42 -2.96 23.09
CA SER A 211 13.17 -2.19 24.09
C SER A 211 14.40 -1.51 23.51
N GLU A 212 15.17 -2.23 22.68
CA GLU A 212 16.35 -1.67 22.00
C GLU A 212 15.96 -0.56 21.02
N LEU A 213 14.92 -0.80 20.23
CA LEU A 213 14.42 0.19 19.27
C LEU A 213 13.86 1.45 19.97
N LEU A 214 13.13 1.29 21.07
CA LEU A 214 12.68 2.42 21.90
C LEU A 214 13.86 3.26 22.40
N THR A 215 14.93 2.60 22.85
CA THR A 215 16.15 3.28 23.32
C THR A 215 16.83 4.02 22.17
N LEU A 216 16.95 3.39 21.01
CA LEU A 216 17.56 3.99 19.81
C LEU A 216 16.78 5.21 19.32
N LEU A 217 15.44 5.17 19.40
CA LEU A 217 14.57 6.23 18.87
C LEU A 217 14.43 7.44 19.82
N LYS A 218 14.69 7.30 21.12
CA LYS A 218 14.55 8.39 22.12
C LYS A 218 15.30 9.66 21.77
N SER A 219 16.43 9.57 21.11
CA SER A 219 17.28 10.71 20.73
C SER A 219 17.01 11.24 19.32
N ARG A 220 16.02 10.68 18.61
CA ARG A 220 15.78 10.98 17.19
C ARG A 220 14.48 11.74 16.97
N THR A 221 14.49 12.73 16.10
CA THR A 221 13.27 13.33 15.56
C THR A 221 12.74 12.42 14.47
N LEU A 222 11.65 11.72 14.76
CA LEU A 222 11.05 10.77 13.81
C LEU A 222 10.18 11.51 12.81
N LYS A 223 10.45 11.28 11.54
CA LYS A 223 9.65 11.73 10.39
C LYS A 223 9.46 10.59 9.41
N GLY A 224 8.46 10.69 8.58
CA GLY A 224 8.19 9.73 7.51
C GLY A 224 7.34 8.55 7.97
N GLU A 225 7.19 7.58 7.10
CA GLU A 225 6.28 6.44 7.24
C GLU A 225 7.06 5.18 7.59
N PHE A 226 6.45 4.30 8.37
CA PHE A 226 7.07 3.06 8.84
C PHE A 226 6.30 1.83 8.35
N VAL A 227 7.06 0.83 7.94
CA VAL A 227 6.60 -0.56 7.93
C VAL A 227 7.25 -1.25 9.13
N VAL A 228 6.43 -1.75 10.04
CA VAL A 228 6.86 -2.44 11.25
C VAL A 228 6.68 -3.93 11.04
N MET A 229 7.75 -4.69 11.13
CA MET A 229 7.74 -6.15 10.98
C MET A 229 8.19 -6.80 12.27
N VAL A 230 7.44 -7.79 12.73
CA VAL A 230 7.73 -8.54 13.97
C VAL A 230 7.96 -9.98 13.60
N ALA A 231 9.11 -10.53 13.98
CA ALA A 231 9.48 -11.91 13.72
C ALA A 231 8.42 -12.91 14.21
N PRO A 232 8.34 -14.12 13.65
CA PRO A 232 7.57 -15.22 14.23
C PRO A 232 7.91 -15.47 15.70
N ALA A 233 7.04 -16.14 16.44
CA ALA A 233 7.41 -16.68 17.74
C ALA A 233 8.63 -17.61 17.57
N ALA A 234 9.56 -17.57 18.49
CA ALA A 234 10.61 -18.61 18.53
C ALA A 234 9.94 -19.99 18.68
N ALA A 235 10.42 -20.96 17.89
CA ALA A 235 9.97 -22.34 17.95
C ALA A 235 10.30 -22.98 19.29
#